data_8186fe39269bc68614580b78b6d4ad0e
#
_entry.id   8186fe39269bc68614580b78b6d4ad0e
#
_cell.length_a   1.000
_cell.length_b   1.000
_cell.length_c   1.000
_cell.angle_alpha   90.00
_cell.angle_beta   90.00
_cell.angle_gamma   90.00
#
_symmetry.space_group_name_H-M   'P 1'
#
loop_
_entity.id
_entity.type
_entity.pdbx_description
1 polymer ?
#
loop_
_entity_poly.entity_id
_entity_poly.type
_entity_poly.pdbx_seq_one_letter_code
_entity_poly.pdbx_strand_id
1 'polypeptide(L)'
;CRDINGIIVLGLKIIGGTMLQIDLSGKNALVYGVANHRSIAWSIAKILSDAGARIGLVYQNARLREPVEQLSSELNDALLFECDVTDDDQLVALHKDISSQMGSLSIVVHSIAFADRNDLGGDFSNTGRDGFRMALEVSAFSLLPVTKYASELMTDGGSIVAMTFLASERVFPGYNVMGTAKAALENSVRQLSAEYGPRNIRINAISAGPVDTLSSRVISGYRDMKKFH
;
A
#
# COMPACT_ATOMS: atom_id res chain seq x y z
N CYS A 1 10.17 6.98 23.53
CA CYS A 1 11.09 7.95 22.94
C CYS A 1 10.42 8.54 21.71
N ARG A 2 10.16 9.86 21.74
CA ARG A 2 9.61 10.58 20.59
C ARG A 2 10.79 11.09 19.80
N ASP A 3 10.94 10.58 18.59
CA ASP A 3 11.82 11.21 17.62
C ASP A 3 11.03 12.19 16.74
N ILE A 4 11.68 13.24 16.32
CA ILE A 4 11.13 14.51 15.80
C ILE A 4 10.34 14.35 14.49
N ASN A 5 10.30 13.16 13.90
CA ASN A 5 9.63 12.89 12.61
C ASN A 5 8.43 11.93 12.68
N GLY A 6 7.95 11.56 13.86
CA GLY A 6 6.70 10.79 14.01
C GLY A 6 6.71 9.37 13.43
N ILE A 7 7.86 8.85 13.05
CA ILE A 7 8.03 7.46 12.65
C ILE A 7 8.16 6.66 13.94
N ILE A 8 7.18 5.78 14.22
CA ILE A 8 7.36 4.73 15.22
C ILE A 8 8.39 3.77 14.62
N VAL A 9 9.66 3.99 14.95
CA VAL A 9 10.63 2.91 14.88
C VAL A 9 10.14 1.90 15.90
N LEU A 10 9.60 0.77 15.45
CA LEU A 10 9.36 -0.39 16.31
C LEU A 10 10.64 -0.60 17.10
N GLY A 11 10.60 -0.20 18.37
CA GLY A 11 11.74 -0.37 19.28
C GLY A 11 12.02 -1.86 19.39
N LEU A 12 12.97 -2.33 18.63
CA LEU A 12 13.58 -3.63 18.83
C LEU A 12 14.14 -3.64 20.25
N LYS A 13 13.46 -4.35 21.13
CA LYS A 13 13.90 -4.53 22.51
C LYS A 13 15.24 -5.27 22.44
N ILE A 14 16.32 -4.59 22.76
CA ILE A 14 17.66 -5.18 22.83
C ILE A 14 17.62 -6.23 23.94
N ILE A 15 17.54 -7.50 23.57
CA ILE A 15 17.77 -8.62 24.50
C ILE A 15 19.20 -9.10 24.21
N GLY A 16 20.12 -8.80 25.08
CA GLY A 16 21.49 -9.31 24.99
C GLY A 16 22.45 -8.58 24.03
N GLY A 17 22.22 -7.29 23.72
CA GLY A 17 23.20 -6.46 22.99
C GLY A 17 23.30 -6.69 21.48
N THR A 18 22.52 -7.57 20.89
CA THR A 18 22.50 -7.81 19.43
C THR A 18 21.30 -7.11 18.81
N MET A 19 21.54 -6.17 17.88
CA MET A 19 20.45 -5.62 17.04
C MET A 19 20.00 -6.72 16.08
N LEU A 20 18.70 -7.01 16.04
CA LEU A 20 18.13 -7.85 14.99
C LEU A 20 18.19 -7.04 13.68
N GLN A 21 19.09 -7.39 12.81
CA GLN A 21 19.17 -6.82 11.48
C GLN A 21 18.32 -7.67 10.54
N ILE A 22 17.32 -7.05 9.91
CA ILE A 22 16.56 -7.69 8.83
C ILE A 22 17.41 -7.58 7.57
N ASP A 23 17.75 -8.72 6.97
CA ASP A 23 18.45 -8.80 5.69
C ASP A 23 17.47 -9.29 4.62
N LEU A 24 17.23 -8.45 3.62
CA LEU A 24 16.40 -8.72 2.46
C LEU A 24 17.22 -8.78 1.17
N SER A 25 18.54 -9.01 1.26
CA SER A 25 19.43 -9.17 0.11
C SER A 25 18.91 -10.28 -0.81
N GLY A 26 18.87 -10.01 -2.11
CA GLY A 26 18.34 -10.94 -3.11
C GLY A 26 16.80 -11.06 -3.14
N LYS A 27 16.07 -10.25 -2.35
CA LYS A 27 14.61 -10.17 -2.41
C LYS A 27 14.16 -9.00 -3.28
N ASN A 28 13.11 -9.24 -4.06
CA ASN A 28 12.46 -8.21 -4.87
C ASN A 28 11.15 -7.78 -4.21
N ALA A 29 10.97 -6.49 -4.05
CA ALA A 29 9.77 -5.89 -3.47
C ALA A 29 9.08 -4.96 -4.47
N LEU A 30 7.78 -5.15 -4.68
CA LEU A 30 6.95 -4.28 -5.50
C LEU A 30 6.08 -3.41 -4.60
N VAL A 31 6.18 -2.08 -4.75
CA VAL A 31 5.50 -1.13 -3.87
C VAL A 31 4.58 -0.24 -4.69
N TYR A 32 3.27 -0.37 -4.47
CA TYR A 32 2.23 0.45 -5.07
C TYR A 32 1.89 1.66 -4.22
N GLY A 33 1.57 2.78 -4.86
CA GLY A 33 1.00 3.96 -4.22
C GLY A 33 2.04 4.99 -3.77
N VAL A 34 3.25 4.95 -4.28
CA VAL A 34 4.23 6.03 -4.12
C VAL A 34 3.81 7.20 -5.01
N ALA A 35 3.56 8.36 -4.40
CA ALA A 35 3.22 9.59 -5.11
C ALA A 35 4.12 10.77 -4.73
N ASN A 36 4.69 10.76 -3.53
CA ASN A 36 5.59 11.79 -3.01
C ASN A 36 6.30 11.31 -1.73
N HIS A 37 7.23 12.11 -1.21
CA HIS A 37 8.01 11.82 0.01
C HIS A 37 7.18 11.64 1.30
N ARG A 38 5.89 12.00 1.31
CA ARG A 38 4.97 11.81 2.44
C ARG A 38 4.10 10.58 2.31
N SER A 39 4.20 9.85 1.20
CA SER A 39 3.45 8.60 1.03
C SER A 39 3.93 7.56 2.04
N ILE A 40 3.01 6.84 2.67
CA ILE A 40 3.34 5.68 3.51
C ILE A 40 4.14 4.66 2.67
N ALA A 41 3.71 4.44 1.43
CA ALA A 41 4.41 3.59 0.48
C ALA A 41 5.89 3.98 0.30
N TRP A 42 6.20 5.27 0.25
CA TRP A 42 7.58 5.74 0.14
C TRP A 42 8.43 5.35 1.35
N SER A 43 7.92 5.59 2.55
CA SER A 43 8.62 5.20 3.79
C SER A 43 8.86 3.69 3.87
N ILE A 44 7.90 2.89 3.40
CA ILE A 44 8.05 1.43 3.33
C ILE A 44 9.10 1.05 2.29
N ALA A 45 9.07 1.64 1.08
CA ALA A 45 10.04 1.37 0.04
C ALA A 45 11.48 1.66 0.49
N LYS A 46 11.71 2.78 1.20
CA LYS A 46 13.03 3.11 1.78
C LYS A 46 13.49 2.05 2.78
N ILE A 47 12.66 1.67 3.72
CA ILE A 47 13.02 0.67 4.74
C ILE A 47 13.34 -0.68 4.10
N LEU A 48 12.58 -1.10 3.09
CA LEU A 48 12.84 -2.35 2.36
C LEU A 48 14.15 -2.27 1.57
N SER A 49 14.44 -1.12 0.94
CA SER A 49 15.71 -0.86 0.24
C SER A 49 16.89 -0.85 1.19
N ASP A 50 16.76 -0.17 2.34
CA ASP A 50 17.80 -0.11 3.38
C ASP A 50 18.09 -1.51 3.97
N ALA A 51 17.11 -2.40 3.96
CA ALA A 51 17.27 -3.81 4.35
C ALA A 51 17.85 -4.69 3.21
N GLY A 52 18.16 -4.15 2.05
CA GLY A 52 18.81 -4.85 0.94
C GLY A 52 17.86 -5.37 -0.15
N ALA A 53 16.55 -5.10 -0.08
CA ALA A 53 15.63 -5.50 -1.15
C ALA A 53 15.80 -4.61 -2.39
N ARG A 54 15.70 -5.22 -3.59
CA ARG A 54 15.54 -4.48 -4.84
C ARG A 54 14.09 -4.02 -4.98
N ILE A 55 13.88 -2.74 -5.30
CA ILE A 55 12.55 -2.13 -5.26
C ILE A 55 12.02 -1.87 -6.66
N GLY A 56 10.78 -2.30 -6.93
CA GLY A 56 9.94 -1.81 -8.01
C GLY A 56 8.89 -0.85 -7.45
N LEU A 57 8.84 0.39 -7.94
CA LEU A 57 7.85 1.38 -7.58
C LEU A 57 6.77 1.44 -8.65
N VAL A 58 5.51 1.22 -8.27
CA VAL A 58 4.36 1.34 -9.18
C VAL A 58 3.63 2.65 -8.90
N TYR A 59 3.54 3.49 -9.91
CA TYR A 59 2.82 4.77 -9.90
C TYR A 59 1.67 4.75 -10.93
N GLN A 60 0.62 5.53 -10.68
CA GLN A 60 -0.64 5.41 -11.41
C GLN A 60 -0.59 5.93 -12.85
N ASN A 61 0.07 7.07 -13.09
CA ASN A 61 0.01 7.76 -14.39
C ASN A 61 1.19 8.68 -14.62
N ALA A 62 1.33 9.17 -15.84
CA ALA A 62 2.45 10.02 -16.28
C ALA A 62 2.68 11.28 -15.42
N ARG A 63 1.65 11.82 -14.75
CA ARG A 63 1.83 12.99 -13.85
C ARG A 63 2.66 12.66 -12.61
N LEU A 64 2.65 11.39 -12.19
CA LEU A 64 3.40 10.93 -11.03
C LEU A 64 4.81 10.46 -11.39
N ARG A 65 5.12 10.34 -12.68
CA ARG A 65 6.41 9.81 -13.14
C ARG A 65 7.58 10.62 -12.61
N GLU A 66 7.63 11.90 -12.91
CA GLU A 66 8.75 12.75 -12.52
C GLU A 66 8.96 12.82 -10.99
N PRO A 67 7.92 13.05 -10.14
CA PRO A 67 8.09 12.99 -8.69
C PRO A 67 8.59 11.64 -8.16
N VAL A 68 8.12 10.53 -8.75
CA VAL A 68 8.54 9.19 -8.31
C VAL A 68 9.95 8.86 -8.80
N GLU A 69 10.33 9.31 -9.99
CA GLU A 69 11.69 9.17 -10.52
C GLU A 69 12.72 9.92 -9.65
N GLN A 70 12.38 11.14 -9.22
CA GLN A 70 13.24 11.88 -8.27
C GLN A 70 13.42 11.12 -6.96
N LEU A 71 12.34 10.53 -6.42
CA LEU A 71 12.42 9.72 -5.20
C LEU A 71 13.21 8.43 -5.40
N SER A 72 13.06 7.77 -6.54
CA SER A 72 13.74 6.50 -6.81
C SER A 72 15.27 6.65 -6.83
N SER A 73 15.79 7.84 -7.10
CA SER A 73 17.25 8.11 -7.04
C SER A 73 17.82 7.98 -5.63
N GLU A 74 16.99 7.99 -4.58
CA GLU A 74 17.41 7.72 -3.20
C GLU A 74 17.47 6.22 -2.87
N LEU A 75 17.05 5.34 -3.79
CA LEU A 75 17.04 3.88 -3.61
C LEU A 75 18.13 3.23 -4.45
N ASN A 76 18.57 2.04 -4.02
CA ASN A 76 19.53 1.26 -4.77
C ASN A 76 18.85 0.49 -5.91
N ASP A 77 19.19 0.76 -7.18
CA ASP A 77 18.72 0.05 -8.38
C ASP A 77 17.20 -0.13 -8.44
N ALA A 78 16.46 0.94 -8.14
CA ALA A 78 15.00 0.91 -8.17
C ALA A 78 14.47 0.93 -9.61
N LEU A 79 13.43 0.15 -9.86
CA LEU A 79 12.68 0.13 -11.12
C LEU A 79 11.37 0.90 -10.98
N LEU A 80 10.94 1.52 -12.09
CA LEU A 80 9.72 2.32 -12.14
C LEU A 80 8.74 1.69 -13.13
N PHE A 81 7.50 1.54 -12.68
CA PHE A 81 6.43 0.98 -13.48
C PHE A 81 5.20 1.89 -13.42
N GLU A 82 4.62 2.17 -14.59
CA GLU A 82 3.34 2.87 -14.67
C GLU A 82 2.21 1.85 -14.75
N CYS A 83 1.17 2.00 -13.89
CA CYS A 83 -0.01 1.16 -13.93
C CYS A 83 -1.19 1.81 -13.22
N ASP A 84 -2.29 2.03 -13.94
CA ASP A 84 -3.59 2.26 -13.33
C ASP A 84 -4.21 0.90 -13.01
N VAL A 85 -4.46 0.65 -11.74
CA VAL A 85 -5.01 -0.65 -11.26
C VAL A 85 -6.48 -0.87 -11.63
N THR A 86 -7.12 0.10 -12.25
CA THR A 86 -8.47 -0.03 -12.83
C THR A 86 -8.47 -0.47 -14.29
N ASP A 87 -7.29 -0.63 -14.87
CA ASP A 87 -7.09 -1.03 -16.26
C ASP A 87 -6.44 -2.42 -16.33
N ASP A 88 -7.22 -3.41 -16.73
CA ASP A 88 -6.77 -4.81 -16.81
C ASP A 88 -5.62 -5.01 -17.80
N ASP A 89 -5.60 -4.27 -18.93
CA ASP A 89 -4.53 -4.38 -19.93
C ASP A 89 -3.21 -3.84 -19.35
N GLN A 90 -3.25 -2.76 -18.59
CA GLN A 90 -2.07 -2.24 -17.89
C GLN A 90 -1.58 -3.21 -16.81
N LEU A 91 -2.47 -3.87 -16.09
CA LEU A 91 -2.08 -4.90 -15.11
C LEU A 91 -1.37 -6.09 -15.78
N VAL A 92 -1.86 -6.54 -16.93
CA VAL A 92 -1.21 -7.59 -17.72
C VAL A 92 0.16 -7.15 -18.25
N ALA A 93 0.26 -5.91 -18.75
CA ALA A 93 1.53 -5.35 -19.23
C ALA A 93 2.54 -5.23 -18.09
N LEU A 94 2.12 -4.67 -16.95
CA LEU A 94 2.93 -4.56 -15.74
C LEU A 94 3.49 -5.92 -15.30
N HIS A 95 2.66 -6.97 -15.28
CA HIS A 95 3.10 -8.32 -14.91
C HIS A 95 4.26 -8.82 -15.82
N LYS A 96 4.13 -8.61 -17.14
CA LYS A 96 5.19 -8.97 -18.11
C LYS A 96 6.47 -8.19 -17.86
N ASP A 97 6.36 -6.89 -17.62
CA ASP A 97 7.50 -6.01 -17.37
C ASP A 97 8.22 -6.39 -16.07
N ILE A 98 7.49 -6.67 -14.99
CA ILE A 98 8.06 -7.15 -13.74
C ILE A 98 8.77 -8.49 -13.95
N SER A 99 8.12 -9.43 -14.65
CA SER A 99 8.71 -10.74 -14.94
C SER A 99 10.04 -10.62 -15.70
N SER A 100 10.11 -9.70 -16.68
CA SER A 100 11.32 -9.51 -17.50
C SER A 100 12.43 -8.77 -16.78
N GLN A 101 12.11 -7.79 -15.91
CA GLN A 101 13.09 -6.89 -15.31
C GLN A 101 13.49 -7.30 -13.88
N MET A 102 12.58 -7.92 -13.13
CA MET A 102 12.82 -8.38 -11.76
C MET A 102 12.89 -9.91 -11.64
N GLY A 103 12.25 -10.65 -12.55
CA GLY A 103 12.17 -12.10 -12.52
C GLY A 103 11.15 -12.61 -11.50
N SER A 104 11.56 -12.73 -10.23
CA SER A 104 10.68 -13.20 -9.14
C SER A 104 10.30 -12.05 -8.21
N LEU A 105 9.22 -12.25 -7.44
CA LEU A 105 8.80 -11.34 -6.37
C LEU A 105 8.83 -12.07 -5.02
N SER A 106 9.22 -11.34 -3.98
CA SER A 106 9.18 -11.83 -2.59
C SER A 106 8.20 -11.02 -1.73
N ILE A 107 8.03 -9.73 -2.05
CA ILE A 107 7.24 -8.79 -1.25
C ILE A 107 6.38 -7.93 -2.18
N VAL A 108 5.11 -7.74 -1.82
CA VAL A 108 4.23 -6.75 -2.45
C VAL A 108 3.59 -5.88 -1.38
N VAL A 109 3.63 -4.58 -1.59
CA VAL A 109 2.97 -3.58 -0.74
C VAL A 109 1.86 -2.91 -1.54
N HIS A 110 0.61 -3.17 -1.17
CA HIS A 110 -0.57 -2.54 -1.72
C HIS A 110 -0.95 -1.34 -0.84
N SER A 111 -0.47 -0.14 -1.22
CA SER A 111 -0.74 1.11 -0.52
C SER A 111 -1.55 2.07 -1.39
N ILE A 112 -2.65 1.55 -1.96
CA ILE A 112 -3.54 2.25 -2.88
C ILE A 112 -4.84 2.58 -2.16
N ALA A 113 -5.33 3.79 -2.32
CA ALA A 113 -6.67 4.20 -1.92
C ALA A 113 -7.09 5.45 -2.68
N PHE A 114 -8.34 5.48 -3.10
CA PHE A 114 -8.94 6.63 -3.74
C PHE A 114 -10.43 6.71 -3.42
N ALA A 115 -10.92 7.92 -3.17
CA ALA A 115 -12.32 8.28 -3.20
C ALA A 115 -12.47 9.70 -3.76
N ASP A 116 -13.57 9.97 -4.45
CA ASP A 116 -13.89 11.34 -4.87
C ASP A 116 -14.06 12.22 -3.63
N ARG A 117 -13.58 13.44 -3.73
CA ARG A 117 -13.64 14.41 -2.63
C ARG A 117 -15.07 14.73 -2.20
N ASN A 118 -16.03 14.68 -3.13
CA ASN A 118 -17.45 14.92 -2.85
C ASN A 118 -18.11 13.78 -2.05
N ASP A 119 -17.50 12.58 -2.04
CA ASP A 119 -17.95 11.42 -1.28
C ASP A 119 -17.25 11.30 0.09
N LEU A 120 -16.38 12.27 0.42
CA LEU A 120 -15.71 12.43 1.71
C LEU A 120 -16.33 13.62 2.44
N GLY A 121 -16.74 13.44 3.68
CA GLY A 121 -17.48 14.47 4.44
C GLY A 121 -18.98 14.44 4.16
N GLY A 122 -19.74 15.31 4.80
CA GLY A 122 -21.19 15.33 4.71
C GLY A 122 -21.87 14.03 5.17
N ASP A 123 -23.10 13.81 4.73
CA ASP A 123 -23.87 12.62 5.08
C ASP A 123 -23.47 11.43 4.19
N PHE A 124 -23.14 10.31 4.78
CA PHE A 124 -22.75 9.09 4.06
C PHE A 124 -23.85 8.60 3.09
N SER A 125 -25.14 8.78 3.44
CA SER A 125 -26.27 8.40 2.61
C SER A 125 -26.36 9.16 1.27
N ASN A 126 -25.64 10.27 1.14
CA ASN A 126 -25.54 11.06 -0.08
C ASN A 126 -24.42 10.60 -1.02
N THR A 127 -23.66 9.57 -0.65
CA THR A 127 -22.60 9.01 -1.51
C THR A 127 -23.19 8.57 -2.85
N GLY A 128 -22.64 9.12 -3.94
CA GLY A 128 -23.07 8.80 -5.29
C GLY A 128 -22.70 7.36 -5.70
N ARG A 129 -23.51 6.76 -6.59
CA ARG A 129 -23.28 5.39 -7.08
C ARG A 129 -21.88 5.23 -7.70
N ASP A 130 -21.45 6.17 -8.53
CA ASP A 130 -20.18 6.10 -9.24
C ASP A 130 -19.01 6.33 -8.28
N GLY A 131 -19.12 7.26 -7.34
CA GLY A 131 -18.13 7.46 -6.29
C GLY A 131 -17.99 6.23 -5.38
N PHE A 132 -19.11 5.60 -5.01
CA PHE A 132 -19.09 4.35 -4.26
C PHE A 132 -18.36 3.23 -5.02
N ARG A 133 -18.69 3.03 -6.31
CA ARG A 133 -18.03 2.04 -7.16
C ARG A 133 -16.54 2.31 -7.27
N MET A 134 -16.15 3.54 -7.60
CA MET A 134 -14.77 3.95 -7.76
C MET A 134 -13.95 3.73 -6.47
N ALA A 135 -14.50 4.10 -5.32
CA ALA A 135 -13.82 3.91 -4.04
C ALA A 135 -13.56 2.43 -3.74
N LEU A 136 -14.52 1.55 -3.99
CA LEU A 136 -14.34 0.11 -3.79
C LEU A 136 -13.42 -0.50 -4.84
N GLU A 137 -13.56 -0.12 -6.10
CA GLU A 137 -12.75 -0.62 -7.21
C GLU A 137 -11.27 -0.33 -6.98
N VAL A 138 -10.92 0.94 -6.74
CA VAL A 138 -9.52 1.34 -6.56
C VAL A 138 -8.97 0.89 -5.21
N SER A 139 -9.76 0.97 -4.13
CA SER A 139 -9.21 0.79 -2.77
C SER A 139 -9.34 -0.61 -2.20
N ALA A 140 -10.17 -1.47 -2.81
CA ALA A 140 -10.40 -2.83 -2.33
C ALA A 140 -10.23 -3.88 -3.44
N PHE A 141 -10.98 -3.76 -4.55
CA PHE A 141 -10.94 -4.74 -5.64
C PHE A 141 -9.54 -4.86 -6.24
N SER A 142 -8.81 -3.76 -6.39
CA SER A 142 -7.46 -3.75 -6.98
C SER A 142 -6.48 -4.72 -6.30
N LEU A 143 -6.70 -5.07 -5.01
CA LEU A 143 -5.88 -6.08 -4.34
C LEU A 143 -6.00 -7.47 -4.99
N LEU A 144 -7.16 -7.80 -5.58
CA LEU A 144 -7.39 -9.12 -6.17
C LEU A 144 -6.49 -9.35 -7.39
N PRO A 145 -6.56 -8.53 -8.47
CA PRO A 145 -5.68 -8.71 -9.62
C PRO A 145 -4.20 -8.49 -9.27
N VAL A 146 -3.86 -7.54 -8.39
CA VAL A 146 -2.48 -7.37 -7.92
C VAL A 146 -1.96 -8.65 -7.28
N THR A 147 -2.74 -9.27 -6.39
CA THR A 147 -2.35 -10.54 -5.76
C THR A 147 -2.24 -11.67 -6.79
N LYS A 148 -3.20 -11.80 -7.69
CA LYS A 148 -3.22 -12.83 -8.73
C LYS A 148 -1.92 -12.80 -9.55
N TYR A 149 -1.61 -11.66 -10.16
CA TYR A 149 -0.42 -11.52 -10.99
C TYR A 149 0.89 -11.62 -10.19
N ALA A 150 0.97 -10.99 -9.03
CA ALA A 150 2.17 -11.10 -8.18
C ALA A 150 2.43 -12.55 -7.75
N SER A 151 1.38 -13.31 -7.44
CA SER A 151 1.52 -14.70 -7.00
C SER A 151 2.14 -15.64 -8.03
N GLU A 152 2.02 -15.33 -9.32
CA GLU A 152 2.66 -16.09 -10.40
C GLU A 152 4.19 -15.91 -10.39
N LEU A 153 4.69 -14.78 -9.87
CA LEU A 153 6.10 -14.47 -9.73
C LEU A 153 6.66 -14.80 -8.34
N MET A 154 5.80 -15.23 -7.39
CA MET A 154 6.19 -15.64 -6.03
C MET A 154 6.39 -17.17 -5.95
N THR A 155 7.35 -17.69 -6.73
CA THR A 155 7.59 -19.14 -6.86
C THR A 155 8.04 -19.81 -5.57
N ASP A 156 8.73 -19.08 -4.71
CA ASP A 156 9.22 -19.55 -3.41
C ASP A 156 8.35 -19.09 -2.23
N GLY A 157 7.10 -18.72 -2.53
CA GLY A 157 6.24 -18.04 -1.58
C GLY A 157 6.57 -16.54 -1.46
N GLY A 158 5.93 -15.86 -0.51
CA GLY A 158 6.15 -14.43 -0.36
C GLY A 158 5.25 -13.76 0.68
N SER A 159 5.25 -12.44 0.68
CA SER A 159 4.43 -11.64 1.57
C SER A 159 3.76 -10.49 0.82
N ILE A 160 2.46 -10.40 0.94
CA ILE A 160 1.65 -9.28 0.43
C ILE A 160 1.07 -8.53 1.61
N VAL A 161 1.23 -7.20 1.62
CA VAL A 161 0.73 -6.34 2.69
C VAL A 161 -0.16 -5.26 2.09
N ALA A 162 -1.40 -5.16 2.58
CA ALA A 162 -2.33 -4.10 2.22
C ALA A 162 -2.42 -3.05 3.33
N MET A 163 -2.51 -1.77 2.96
CA MET A 163 -2.64 -0.68 3.92
C MET A 163 -4.11 -0.39 4.19
N THR A 164 -4.55 -0.65 5.43
CA THR A 164 -5.91 -0.37 5.89
C THR A 164 -5.93 0.71 6.98
N PHE A 165 -7.11 0.95 7.53
CA PHE A 165 -7.35 1.93 8.58
C PHE A 165 -8.53 1.48 9.46
N LEU A 166 -8.49 1.81 10.74
CA LEU A 166 -9.50 1.44 11.74
C LEU A 166 -10.94 1.85 11.36
N ALA A 167 -11.11 2.71 10.36
CA ALA A 167 -12.42 3.04 9.80
C ALA A 167 -13.13 1.86 9.11
N SER A 168 -12.46 0.73 8.92
CA SER A 168 -13.06 -0.55 8.54
C SER A 168 -14.01 -1.11 9.60
N GLU A 169 -13.77 -0.78 10.88
CA GLU A 169 -14.51 -1.29 12.05
C GLU A 169 -15.28 -0.19 12.79
N ARG A 170 -14.84 1.07 12.70
CA ARG A 170 -15.41 2.19 13.43
C ARG A 170 -15.75 3.34 12.49
N VAL A 171 -16.78 4.10 12.84
CA VAL A 171 -17.14 5.30 12.09
C VAL A 171 -16.22 6.45 12.47
N PHE A 172 -15.55 7.00 11.46
CA PHE A 172 -14.82 8.25 11.57
C PHE A 172 -15.54 9.31 10.74
N PRO A 173 -16.10 10.37 11.35
CA PRO A 173 -16.80 11.43 10.63
C PRO A 173 -15.95 12.00 9.49
N GLY A 174 -16.52 12.08 8.30
CA GLY A 174 -15.83 12.58 7.10
C GLY A 174 -14.99 11.57 6.34
N TYR A 175 -14.83 10.35 6.84
CA TYR A 175 -14.13 9.27 6.11
C TYR A 175 -15.07 8.47 5.19
N ASN A 176 -16.36 8.46 5.51
CA ASN A 176 -17.48 7.98 4.71
C ASN A 176 -17.20 6.69 3.91
N VAL A 177 -17.32 6.77 2.57
CA VAL A 177 -17.17 5.62 1.65
C VAL A 177 -15.83 4.90 1.79
N MET A 178 -14.79 5.61 2.22
CA MET A 178 -13.49 4.99 2.44
C MET A 178 -13.50 3.99 3.60
N GLY A 179 -14.32 4.19 4.63
CA GLY A 179 -14.52 3.19 5.69
C GLY A 179 -15.07 1.88 5.12
N THR A 180 -16.09 1.97 4.27
CA THR A 180 -16.66 0.82 3.56
C THR A 180 -15.62 0.13 2.67
N ALA A 181 -14.82 0.90 1.93
CA ALA A 181 -13.77 0.36 1.09
C ALA A 181 -12.68 -0.36 1.92
N LYS A 182 -12.32 0.18 3.10
CA LYS A 182 -11.35 -0.48 4.00
C LYS A 182 -11.91 -1.76 4.61
N ALA A 183 -13.20 -1.82 4.94
CA ALA A 183 -13.86 -3.06 5.39
C ALA A 183 -13.85 -4.14 4.28
N ALA A 184 -14.15 -3.74 3.05
CA ALA A 184 -14.07 -4.63 1.89
C ALA A 184 -12.63 -5.13 1.64
N LEU A 185 -11.63 -4.23 1.72
CA LEU A 185 -10.21 -4.57 1.60
C LEU A 185 -9.79 -5.63 2.63
N GLU A 186 -10.16 -5.44 3.91
CA GLU A 186 -9.81 -6.39 4.97
C GLU A 186 -10.49 -7.75 4.80
N ASN A 187 -11.73 -7.77 4.29
CA ASN A 187 -12.37 -9.03 3.94
C ASN A 187 -11.63 -9.71 2.78
N SER A 188 -11.25 -8.96 1.75
CA SER A 188 -10.45 -9.48 0.63
C SER A 188 -9.11 -10.05 1.09
N VAL A 189 -8.43 -9.40 2.03
CA VAL A 189 -7.18 -9.93 2.64
C VAL A 189 -7.43 -11.31 3.26
N ARG A 190 -8.54 -11.49 4.01
CA ARG A 190 -8.87 -12.79 4.63
C ARG A 190 -9.13 -13.88 3.59
N GLN A 191 -9.90 -13.57 2.54
CA GLN A 191 -10.20 -14.52 1.46
C GLN A 191 -8.91 -14.93 0.72
N LEU A 192 -8.11 -13.95 0.29
CA LEU A 192 -6.86 -14.20 -0.40
C LEU A 192 -5.84 -14.93 0.48
N SER A 193 -5.79 -14.65 1.78
CA SER A 193 -4.93 -15.38 2.73
C SER A 193 -5.26 -16.87 2.78
N ALA A 194 -6.55 -17.21 2.77
CA ALA A 194 -7.00 -18.61 2.75
C ALA A 194 -6.67 -19.29 1.41
N GLU A 195 -6.83 -18.55 0.29
CA GLU A 195 -6.58 -19.07 -1.06
C GLU A 195 -5.09 -19.29 -1.33
N TYR A 196 -4.24 -18.32 -1.00
CA TYR A 196 -2.81 -18.34 -1.33
C TYR A 196 -1.90 -18.90 -0.22
N GLY A 197 -2.42 -19.07 1.00
CA GLY A 197 -1.67 -19.65 2.12
C GLY A 197 -1.03 -21.01 1.81
N PRO A 198 -1.72 -21.96 1.15
CA PRO A 198 -1.14 -23.24 0.74
C PRO A 198 0.08 -23.12 -0.19
N ARG A 199 0.23 -21.99 -0.89
CA ARG A 199 1.38 -21.66 -1.75
C ARG A 199 2.48 -20.91 -0.98
N ASN A 200 2.43 -20.88 0.34
CA ASN A 200 3.35 -20.13 1.20
C ASN A 200 3.38 -18.62 0.89
N ILE A 201 2.27 -18.05 0.38
CA ILE A 201 2.11 -16.62 0.18
C ILE A 201 1.25 -16.07 1.31
N ARG A 202 1.86 -15.27 2.18
CA ARG A 202 1.18 -14.66 3.32
C ARG A 202 0.59 -13.31 2.91
N ILE A 203 -0.68 -13.10 3.17
CA ILE A 203 -1.37 -11.86 2.83
C ILE A 203 -1.94 -11.25 4.11
N ASN A 204 -1.52 -10.03 4.44
CA ASN A 204 -1.89 -9.36 5.67
C ASN A 204 -2.28 -7.90 5.40
N ALA A 205 -2.97 -7.30 6.37
CA ALA A 205 -3.25 -5.87 6.38
C ALA A 205 -2.54 -5.19 7.55
N ILE A 206 -2.07 -3.96 7.33
CA ILE A 206 -1.58 -3.08 8.38
C ILE A 206 -2.58 -1.94 8.53
N SER A 207 -3.24 -1.89 9.71
CA SER A 207 -4.08 -0.77 10.09
C SER A 207 -3.20 0.35 10.61
N ALA A 208 -2.80 1.23 9.69
CA ALA A 208 -2.01 2.39 10.04
C ALA A 208 -2.85 3.42 10.81
N GLY A 209 -2.26 4.08 11.80
CA GLY A 209 -2.87 5.23 12.44
C GLY A 209 -3.00 6.43 11.49
N PRO A 210 -3.60 7.54 11.94
CA PRO A 210 -3.76 8.75 11.12
C PRO A 210 -2.40 9.43 10.91
N VAL A 211 -1.79 9.16 9.76
CA VAL A 211 -0.50 9.71 9.32
C VAL A 211 -0.73 10.91 8.39
N ASP A 212 0.04 11.99 8.56
CA ASP A 212 -0.05 13.18 7.72
C ASP A 212 0.50 12.90 6.31
N THR A 213 -0.39 12.52 5.41
CA THR A 213 -0.12 12.33 3.98
C THR A 213 -0.86 13.38 3.16
N LEU A 214 -0.58 13.50 1.86
CA LEU A 214 -1.40 14.33 0.98
C LEU A 214 -2.85 13.83 0.91
N SER A 215 -3.06 12.53 0.88
CA SER A 215 -4.38 11.91 0.85
C SER A 215 -5.19 12.18 2.11
N SER A 216 -4.55 12.24 3.28
CA SER A 216 -5.24 12.53 4.54
C SER A 216 -5.74 13.97 4.67
N ARG A 217 -5.13 14.92 3.93
CA ARG A 217 -5.50 16.36 3.99
C ARG A 217 -6.82 16.67 3.33
N VAL A 218 -7.33 15.80 2.47
CA VAL A 218 -8.64 15.99 1.82
C VAL A 218 -9.80 15.53 2.70
N ILE A 219 -9.52 14.84 3.80
CA ILE A 219 -10.52 14.31 4.72
C ILE A 219 -10.94 15.41 5.69
N SER A 220 -12.23 15.76 5.68
CA SER A 220 -12.80 16.72 6.63
C SER A 220 -12.65 16.20 8.06
N GLY A 221 -12.21 17.05 9.00
CA GLY A 221 -12.04 16.64 10.40
C GLY A 221 -10.85 15.73 10.68
N TYR A 222 -9.93 15.52 9.73
CA TYR A 222 -8.77 14.63 9.93
C TYR A 222 -7.93 14.94 11.17
N ARG A 223 -7.79 16.22 11.56
CA ARG A 223 -7.07 16.61 12.77
C ARG A 223 -7.74 16.09 14.04
N ASP A 224 -9.07 15.98 14.03
CA ASP A 224 -9.82 15.45 15.17
C ASP A 224 -9.76 13.93 15.24
N MET A 225 -9.64 13.24 14.10
CA MET A 225 -9.39 11.79 14.07
C MET A 225 -8.13 11.40 14.86
N LYS A 226 -7.09 12.24 14.87
CA LYS A 226 -5.87 12.02 15.65
C LYS A 226 -6.06 12.05 17.16
N LYS A 227 -7.15 12.65 17.65
CA LYS A 227 -7.46 12.72 19.09
C LYS A 227 -8.11 11.44 19.60
N PHE A 228 -8.66 10.62 18.70
CA PHE A 228 -9.36 9.36 19.04
C PHE A 228 -8.48 8.12 18.89
N HIS A 229 -7.20 8.33 18.62
CA HIS A 229 -6.13 7.34 18.58
C HIS A 229 -5.15 7.59 19.70
#